data_8a10865ac1f57cd6f11985a6283aacd3
#
_entry.id   8a10865ac1f57cd6f11985a6283aacd3
#
_cell.length_a   1.000
_cell.length_b   1.000
_cell.length_c   1.000
_cell.angle_alpha   90.00
_cell.angle_beta   90.00
_cell.angle_gamma   90.00
#
_symmetry.space_group_name_H-M   'P 1'
#
loop_
_entity.id
_entity.type
_entity.pdbx_description
1 polymer ?
#
loop_
_entity_poly.entity_id
_entity_poly.type
_entity_poly.pdbx_seq_one_letter_code
_entity_poly.pdbx_strand_id
1 'polypeptide(L)'
;MSHEIDTHDTIVLGNNKPAWHGLGQVFPGLLSALRVFAEGVGHRDILEVPVVLNGLTLEGQKGLVGVTASGAQVPLSVVGDNYGVFKSSTMYKLLDEVYEGRAVVETAGTLRNGKREWCLAKAGDWDVTSGDKVLSYDLWLNRHDGSGCFELHRTNVRVVCANTWKLAVGSGRARVFGVRHTVNIEAGVREAVGLLQRVNDAEATERAKARTMAMTPMNARQANSTFRTLLGVSEGEKMSTRTSNQLDELMALFCNGTGNAGRSYWDAFNAVTEFIDHSRSNRVSNGRSQQEVRFESVLMGSGDTMKARAFDLLAPSI
;
A
#
# COMPACT_ATOMS: atom_id res chain seq x y z
N MET A 1 6.33 -6.17 -25.02
CA MET A 1 5.19 -6.91 -24.42
C MET A 1 5.47 -7.02 -22.95
N SER A 2 4.60 -6.47 -22.12
CA SER A 2 4.77 -6.38 -20.67
C SER A 2 4.52 -7.76 -20.04
N HIS A 3 5.60 -8.48 -19.70
CA HIS A 3 5.55 -9.74 -18.95
C HIS A 3 5.68 -9.48 -17.43
N GLU A 4 5.05 -8.43 -16.93
CA GLU A 4 5.33 -7.88 -15.60
C GLU A 4 4.25 -8.19 -14.57
N ILE A 5 3.18 -8.87 -14.99
CA ILE A 5 2.07 -9.33 -14.18
C ILE A 5 1.98 -10.83 -14.40
N ASP A 6 1.80 -11.62 -13.35
CA ASP A 6 1.59 -13.06 -13.45
C ASP A 6 0.34 -13.33 -14.31
N THR A 7 0.30 -14.49 -14.98
CA THR A 7 -0.71 -14.83 -16.01
C THR A 7 -2.16 -14.61 -15.57
N HIS A 8 -2.42 -14.70 -14.26
CA HIS A 8 -3.77 -14.58 -13.69
C HIS A 8 -3.95 -13.32 -12.83
N ASP A 9 -2.99 -12.40 -12.87
CA ASP A 9 -3.13 -11.12 -12.19
C ASP A 9 -3.88 -10.12 -13.08
N THR A 10 -4.76 -9.34 -12.46
CA THR A 10 -5.53 -8.29 -13.11
C THR A 10 -5.34 -6.99 -12.35
N ILE A 11 -4.98 -5.93 -13.06
CA ILE A 11 -4.87 -4.59 -12.48
C ILE A 11 -5.70 -3.62 -13.33
N VAL A 12 -6.52 -2.82 -12.66
CA VAL A 12 -7.35 -1.79 -13.29
C VAL A 12 -7.04 -0.41 -12.71
N LEU A 13 -7.18 0.60 -13.55
CA LEU A 13 -6.88 2.00 -13.26
C LEU A 13 -8.04 2.85 -13.73
N GLY A 14 -8.55 3.69 -12.86
CA GLY A 14 -9.59 4.66 -13.20
C GLY A 14 -9.01 6.01 -13.67
N ASN A 15 -9.91 6.94 -14.04
CA ASN A 15 -9.62 8.35 -14.27
C ASN A 15 -8.69 8.69 -15.45
N ASN A 16 -8.68 7.87 -16.50
CA ASN A 16 -7.92 8.11 -17.76
C ASN A 16 -6.41 8.29 -17.61
N LYS A 17 -5.82 7.95 -16.47
CA LYS A 17 -4.39 8.12 -16.24
C LYS A 17 -3.76 6.81 -15.81
N PRO A 18 -2.60 6.45 -16.37
CA PRO A 18 -1.83 5.38 -15.80
C PRO A 18 -1.42 5.75 -14.38
N ALA A 19 -1.57 4.82 -13.44
CA ALA A 19 -1.02 5.02 -12.10
C ALA A 19 0.52 5.08 -12.18
N TRP A 20 1.13 5.60 -11.13
CA TRP A 20 2.57 5.76 -10.98
C TRP A 20 3.38 4.45 -11.18
N HIS A 21 2.75 3.29 -10.96
CA HIS A 21 3.39 1.98 -11.16
C HIS A 21 3.40 1.51 -12.62
N GLY A 22 2.61 2.15 -13.51
CA GLY A 22 2.58 1.81 -14.96
C GLY A 22 2.03 0.43 -15.31
N LEU A 23 1.41 -0.28 -14.36
CA LEU A 23 0.86 -1.62 -14.55
C LEU A 23 -0.65 -1.57 -14.74
N GLY A 24 -1.19 -2.46 -15.58
CA GLY A 24 -2.63 -2.72 -15.70
C GLY A 24 -3.33 -1.99 -16.83
N GLN A 25 -4.64 -2.17 -16.90
CA GLN A 25 -5.53 -1.60 -17.91
C GLN A 25 -6.13 -0.29 -17.42
N VAL A 26 -6.00 0.77 -18.21
CA VAL A 26 -6.56 2.09 -17.90
C VAL A 26 -8.00 2.17 -18.45
N PHE A 27 -8.93 2.52 -17.58
CA PHE A 27 -10.33 2.72 -17.93
C PHE A 27 -10.69 4.21 -18.01
N PRO A 28 -11.59 4.60 -18.92
CA PRO A 28 -12.09 5.96 -18.98
C PRO A 28 -13.01 6.26 -17.79
N GLY A 29 -12.74 7.37 -17.09
CA GLY A 29 -13.57 7.84 -15.99
C GLY A 29 -13.32 7.11 -14.66
N LEU A 30 -14.23 7.35 -13.73
CA LEU A 30 -14.16 6.82 -12.37
C LEU A 30 -14.66 5.37 -12.33
N LEU A 31 -14.00 4.53 -11.54
CA LEU A 31 -14.42 3.17 -11.29
C LEU A 31 -15.10 3.06 -9.92
N SER A 32 -16.33 2.51 -9.89
CA SER A 32 -16.96 2.09 -8.64
C SER A 32 -16.38 0.74 -8.18
N ALA A 33 -16.58 0.42 -6.89
CA ALA A 33 -16.13 -0.85 -6.33
C ALA A 33 -16.72 -2.06 -7.09
N LEU A 34 -18.01 -2.05 -7.35
CA LEU A 34 -18.69 -3.14 -8.07
C LEU A 34 -18.23 -3.24 -9.53
N ARG A 35 -17.91 -2.11 -10.17
CA ARG A 35 -17.37 -2.11 -11.53
C ARG A 35 -15.99 -2.76 -11.58
N VAL A 36 -15.11 -2.45 -10.62
CA VAL A 36 -13.79 -3.08 -10.50
C VAL A 36 -13.90 -4.61 -10.44
N PHE A 37 -14.81 -5.13 -9.62
CA PHE A 37 -15.06 -6.57 -9.55
C PHE A 37 -15.62 -7.13 -10.87
N ALA A 38 -16.50 -6.38 -11.54
CA ALA A 38 -17.05 -6.77 -12.85
C ALA A 38 -15.96 -6.86 -13.93
N GLU A 39 -14.95 -6.00 -13.90
CA GLU A 39 -13.79 -6.02 -14.83
C GLU A 39 -12.79 -7.16 -14.54
N GLY A 40 -13.06 -8.00 -13.56
CA GLY A 40 -12.30 -9.23 -13.32
C GLY A 40 -11.20 -9.11 -12.26
N VAL A 41 -11.17 -8.04 -11.49
CA VAL A 41 -10.26 -7.96 -10.33
C VAL A 41 -10.74 -8.91 -9.23
N GLY A 42 -9.80 -9.67 -8.68
CA GLY A 42 -10.09 -10.68 -7.67
C GLY A 42 -10.68 -11.98 -8.24
N HIS A 43 -11.10 -12.85 -7.34
CA HIS A 43 -11.64 -14.16 -7.70
C HIS A 43 -13.17 -14.14 -7.72
N ARG A 44 -13.76 -14.75 -8.76
CA ARG A 44 -15.22 -14.96 -8.81
C ARG A 44 -15.70 -15.85 -7.68
N ASP A 45 -14.89 -16.86 -7.35
CA ASP A 45 -15.07 -17.70 -6.17
C ASP A 45 -13.72 -18.21 -5.66
N ILE A 46 -13.70 -18.69 -4.43
CA ILE A 46 -12.56 -19.38 -3.84
C ILE A 46 -13.07 -20.70 -3.31
N LEU A 47 -12.61 -21.78 -3.93
CA LEU A 47 -12.98 -23.13 -3.57
C LEU A 47 -12.06 -23.65 -2.48
N GLU A 48 -12.64 -24.32 -1.51
CA GLU A 48 -11.92 -25.09 -0.48
C GLU A 48 -11.90 -26.55 -0.92
N VAL A 49 -10.70 -27.11 -1.08
CA VAL A 49 -10.51 -28.46 -1.59
C VAL A 49 -9.64 -29.29 -0.63
N PRO A 50 -9.83 -30.61 -0.57
CA PRO A 50 -8.94 -31.48 0.21
C PRO A 50 -7.49 -31.39 -0.30
N VAL A 51 -6.53 -31.44 0.62
CA VAL A 51 -5.11 -31.57 0.28
C VAL A 51 -4.75 -33.06 0.24
N VAL A 52 -4.29 -33.53 -0.92
CA VAL A 52 -3.94 -34.92 -1.12
C VAL A 52 -2.44 -35.04 -1.42
N LEU A 53 -1.73 -35.81 -0.63
CA LEU A 53 -0.32 -36.14 -0.84
C LEU A 53 -0.17 -37.65 -1.04
N ASN A 54 0.32 -38.04 -2.20
CA ASN A 54 0.52 -39.44 -2.57
C ASN A 54 -0.74 -40.33 -2.33
N GLY A 55 -1.92 -39.81 -2.66
CA GLY A 55 -3.22 -40.51 -2.52
C GLY A 55 -3.80 -40.46 -1.09
N LEU A 56 -3.13 -39.85 -0.12
CA LEU A 56 -3.59 -39.69 1.25
C LEU A 56 -4.09 -38.27 1.49
N THR A 57 -5.30 -38.12 2.02
CA THR A 57 -5.83 -36.81 2.43
C THR A 57 -5.13 -36.33 3.69
N LEU A 58 -4.63 -35.11 3.66
CA LEU A 58 -4.02 -34.45 4.81
C LEU A 58 -5.09 -33.83 5.69
N GLU A 59 -5.32 -34.41 6.86
CA GLU A 59 -6.28 -33.88 7.84
C GLU A 59 -5.81 -32.58 8.48
N GLY A 60 -6.75 -31.72 8.88
CA GLY A 60 -6.48 -30.43 9.54
C GLY A 60 -6.02 -29.34 8.58
N GLN A 61 -5.99 -29.62 7.26
CA GLN A 61 -5.62 -28.68 6.22
C GLN A 61 -6.55 -28.72 5.02
N LYS A 62 -6.70 -27.58 4.35
CA LYS A 62 -7.44 -27.44 3.10
C LYS A 62 -6.66 -26.62 2.08
N GLY A 63 -6.81 -26.96 0.81
CA GLY A 63 -6.31 -26.18 -0.30
C GLY A 63 -7.28 -25.06 -0.67
N LEU A 64 -6.76 -23.89 -1.02
CA LEU A 64 -7.54 -22.79 -1.59
C LEU A 64 -7.26 -22.71 -3.08
N VAL A 65 -8.33 -22.71 -3.89
CA VAL A 65 -8.28 -22.59 -5.35
C VAL A 65 -9.17 -21.41 -5.76
N GLY A 66 -8.55 -20.39 -6.35
CA GLY A 66 -9.26 -19.24 -6.89
C GLY A 66 -9.88 -19.55 -8.26
N VAL A 67 -11.07 -19.05 -8.50
CA VAL A 67 -11.74 -19.07 -9.81
C VAL A 67 -11.67 -17.68 -10.40
N THR A 68 -10.92 -17.51 -11.49
CA THR A 68 -10.76 -16.21 -12.17
C THR A 68 -12.03 -15.77 -12.90
N ALA A 69 -12.04 -14.54 -13.42
CA ALA A 69 -13.14 -14.04 -14.26
C ALA A 69 -13.36 -14.86 -15.53
N SER A 70 -12.32 -15.50 -16.08
CA SER A 70 -12.40 -16.40 -17.23
C SER A 70 -12.84 -17.82 -16.87
N GLY A 71 -13.05 -18.13 -15.59
CA GLY A 71 -13.37 -19.47 -15.09
C GLY A 71 -12.14 -20.38 -14.89
N ALA A 72 -10.93 -19.88 -15.13
CA ALA A 72 -9.72 -20.66 -14.86
C ALA A 72 -9.53 -20.86 -13.34
N GLN A 73 -9.07 -22.05 -12.96
CA GLN A 73 -8.76 -22.38 -11.57
C GLN A 73 -7.27 -22.18 -11.30
N VAL A 74 -6.96 -21.44 -10.23
CA VAL A 74 -5.59 -21.08 -9.86
C VAL A 74 -5.32 -21.53 -8.43
N PRO A 75 -4.27 -22.33 -8.16
CA PRO A 75 -3.91 -22.71 -6.80
C PRO A 75 -3.40 -21.50 -6.02
N LEU A 76 -4.00 -21.24 -4.87
CA LEU A 76 -3.64 -20.09 -4.02
C LEU A 76 -2.72 -20.52 -2.89
N SER A 77 -3.18 -21.41 -2.00
CA SER A 77 -2.41 -21.82 -0.82
C SER A 77 -2.96 -23.11 -0.21
N VAL A 78 -2.22 -23.64 0.76
CA VAL A 78 -2.69 -24.63 1.72
C VAL A 78 -2.76 -23.94 3.08
N VAL A 79 -3.89 -24.04 3.75
CA VAL A 79 -4.19 -23.40 5.04
C VAL A 79 -4.80 -24.41 6.02
N GLY A 80 -4.83 -24.06 7.31
CA GLY A 80 -5.53 -24.87 8.31
C GLY A 80 -7.05 -24.81 8.14
N ASP A 81 -7.78 -25.82 8.64
CA ASP A 81 -9.24 -25.92 8.50
C ASP A 81 -9.99 -24.71 9.09
N ASN A 82 -9.43 -24.08 10.13
CA ASN A 82 -10.01 -22.90 10.77
C ASN A 82 -9.77 -21.59 10.02
N TYR A 83 -9.06 -21.63 8.88
CA TYR A 83 -8.87 -20.45 8.04
C TYR A 83 -10.20 -20.06 7.39
N GLY A 84 -10.65 -18.82 7.65
CA GLY A 84 -11.83 -18.24 7.01
C GLY A 84 -11.45 -17.52 5.72
N VAL A 85 -12.11 -17.86 4.64
CA VAL A 85 -11.94 -17.19 3.35
C VAL A 85 -12.74 -15.89 3.34
N PHE A 86 -12.09 -14.74 3.12
CA PHE A 86 -12.76 -13.49 2.85
C PHE A 86 -12.83 -13.28 1.33
N LYS A 87 -13.99 -13.56 0.74
CA LYS A 87 -14.17 -13.56 -0.71
C LYS A 87 -14.04 -12.16 -1.32
N SER A 88 -13.45 -12.06 -2.53
CA SER A 88 -13.36 -10.80 -3.29
C SER A 88 -14.74 -10.15 -3.46
N SER A 89 -15.77 -10.93 -3.79
CA SER A 89 -17.14 -10.41 -3.93
C SER A 89 -17.67 -9.76 -2.66
N THR A 90 -17.36 -10.31 -1.49
CA THR A 90 -17.74 -9.74 -0.18
C THR A 90 -16.96 -8.44 0.08
N MET A 91 -15.67 -8.41 -0.25
CA MET A 91 -14.84 -7.21 -0.09
C MET A 91 -15.38 -6.03 -0.90
N TYR A 92 -15.67 -6.23 -2.20
CA TYR A 92 -16.16 -5.14 -3.07
C TYR A 92 -17.58 -4.70 -2.73
N LYS A 93 -18.46 -5.60 -2.27
CA LYS A 93 -19.79 -5.25 -1.76
C LYS A 93 -19.68 -4.42 -0.49
N LEU A 94 -18.85 -4.83 0.45
CA LEU A 94 -18.64 -4.10 1.70
C LEU A 94 -18.03 -2.72 1.43
N LEU A 95 -17.09 -2.61 0.49
CA LEU A 95 -16.51 -1.34 0.08
C LEU A 95 -17.59 -0.42 -0.52
N ASP A 96 -18.47 -0.94 -1.36
CA ASP A 96 -19.60 -0.19 -1.91
C ASP A 96 -20.57 0.27 -0.82
N GLU A 97 -20.89 -0.59 0.15
CA GLU A 97 -21.72 -0.27 1.32
C GLU A 97 -21.10 0.86 2.17
N VAL A 98 -19.80 0.77 2.48
CA VAL A 98 -19.06 1.75 3.30
C VAL A 98 -19.08 3.14 2.70
N TYR A 99 -19.00 3.24 1.39
CA TYR A 99 -19.03 4.53 0.68
C TYR A 99 -20.39 4.86 0.09
N GLU A 100 -21.46 4.16 0.50
CA GLU A 100 -22.84 4.38 0.08
C GLU A 100 -23.01 4.41 -1.44
N GLY A 101 -22.36 3.49 -2.17
CA GLY A 101 -22.35 3.44 -3.63
C GLY A 101 -21.54 4.55 -4.31
N ARG A 102 -20.86 5.40 -3.55
CA ARG A 102 -20.04 6.53 -4.06
C ARG A 102 -18.55 6.28 -4.04
N ALA A 103 -18.13 5.04 -3.80
CA ALA A 103 -16.72 4.68 -3.82
C ALA A 103 -16.08 5.03 -5.17
N VAL A 104 -15.01 5.81 -5.13
CA VAL A 104 -14.18 6.11 -6.29
C VAL A 104 -12.89 5.33 -6.15
N VAL A 105 -12.75 4.28 -6.96
CA VAL A 105 -11.54 3.47 -6.99
C VAL A 105 -10.54 4.08 -7.96
N GLU A 106 -9.38 4.45 -7.47
CA GLU A 106 -8.26 4.96 -8.28
C GLU A 106 -7.58 3.80 -9.01
N THR A 107 -7.28 2.73 -8.27
CA THR A 107 -6.66 1.53 -8.80
C THR A 107 -6.98 0.33 -7.91
N ALA A 108 -7.08 -0.84 -8.53
CA ALA A 108 -7.27 -2.11 -7.84
C ALA A 108 -6.65 -3.24 -8.65
N GLY A 109 -6.32 -4.34 -8.00
CA GLY A 109 -5.74 -5.48 -8.72
C GLY A 109 -5.38 -6.66 -7.84
N THR A 110 -4.76 -7.62 -8.47
CA THR A 110 -4.19 -8.80 -7.83
C THR A 110 -2.70 -8.92 -8.13
N LEU A 111 -1.99 -9.62 -7.27
CA LEU A 111 -0.58 -9.96 -7.39
C LEU A 111 -0.35 -11.43 -7.03
N ARG A 112 0.75 -12.00 -7.54
CA ARG A 112 1.18 -13.38 -7.26
C ARG A 112 0.14 -14.41 -7.67
N ASN A 113 -0.35 -14.31 -8.91
CA ASN A 113 -1.42 -15.15 -9.45
C ASN A 113 -2.69 -15.09 -8.59
N GLY A 114 -3.11 -13.88 -8.20
CA GLY A 114 -4.33 -13.66 -7.44
C GLY A 114 -4.26 -13.99 -5.95
N LYS A 115 -3.08 -14.35 -5.41
CA LYS A 115 -2.92 -14.66 -3.97
C LYS A 115 -3.08 -13.43 -3.08
N ARG A 116 -2.83 -12.25 -3.62
CA ARG A 116 -2.96 -10.97 -2.94
C ARG A 116 -3.82 -10.04 -3.76
N GLU A 117 -4.80 -9.46 -3.13
CA GLU A 117 -5.75 -8.54 -3.73
C GLU A 117 -5.68 -7.20 -3.01
N TRP A 118 -5.77 -6.12 -3.75
CA TRP A 118 -5.75 -4.76 -3.23
C TRP A 118 -6.74 -3.87 -3.98
N CYS A 119 -7.25 -2.86 -3.27
CA CYS A 119 -8.12 -1.83 -3.83
C CYS A 119 -7.82 -0.50 -3.15
N LEU A 120 -7.58 0.55 -3.94
CA LEU A 120 -7.31 1.90 -3.47
C LEU A 120 -8.52 2.78 -3.76
N ALA A 121 -9.32 3.07 -2.74
CA ALA A 121 -10.51 3.90 -2.82
C ALA A 121 -10.22 5.32 -2.29
N LYS A 122 -10.67 6.36 -3.01
CA LYS A 122 -10.48 7.75 -2.60
C LYS A 122 -11.31 8.04 -1.34
N ALA A 123 -10.63 8.56 -0.30
CA ALA A 123 -11.24 8.94 0.98
C ALA A 123 -11.42 10.46 1.13
N GLY A 124 -10.58 11.27 0.47
CA GLY A 124 -10.68 12.74 0.53
C GLY A 124 -9.47 13.45 -0.05
N ASP A 125 -9.41 14.75 0.16
CA ASP A 125 -8.24 15.58 -0.15
C ASP A 125 -8.05 16.73 0.85
N TRP A 126 -6.81 17.25 0.92
CA TRP A 126 -6.45 18.36 1.78
C TRP A 126 -5.15 19.02 1.31
N ASP A 127 -4.88 20.23 1.79
CA ASP A 127 -3.66 20.97 1.47
C ASP A 127 -2.72 21.01 2.69
N VAL A 128 -1.44 20.74 2.48
CA VAL A 128 -0.38 20.96 3.49
C VAL A 128 -0.13 22.45 3.65
N THR A 129 0.17 23.09 2.52
CA THR A 129 0.22 24.55 2.34
C THR A 129 -0.58 24.91 1.10
N SER A 130 -0.81 26.21 0.84
CA SER A 130 -1.55 26.63 -0.37
C SER A 130 -0.94 26.05 -1.64
N GLY A 131 -1.72 25.24 -2.35
CA GLY A 131 -1.31 24.59 -3.61
C GLY A 131 -0.52 23.28 -3.47
N ASP A 132 -0.15 22.87 -2.24
CA ASP A 132 0.48 21.57 -1.98
C ASP A 132 -0.58 20.54 -1.54
N LYS A 133 -1.30 20.03 -2.54
CA LYS A 133 -2.44 19.12 -2.36
C LYS A 133 -2.02 17.69 -2.08
N VAL A 134 -2.70 17.08 -1.13
CA VAL A 134 -2.63 15.66 -0.77
C VAL A 134 -3.99 15.00 -0.97
N LEU A 135 -4.00 13.84 -1.63
CA LEU A 135 -5.16 12.97 -1.75
C LEU A 135 -5.05 11.85 -0.73
N SER A 136 -6.13 11.62 0.01
CA SER A 136 -6.22 10.52 0.97
C SER A 136 -7.00 9.36 0.36
N TYR A 137 -6.50 8.15 0.57
CA TYR A 137 -7.10 6.91 0.08
C TYR A 137 -7.19 5.86 1.17
N ASP A 138 -8.18 5.01 1.08
CA ASP A 138 -8.27 3.78 1.84
C ASP A 138 -7.76 2.61 0.99
N LEU A 139 -6.67 2.00 1.43
CA LEU A 139 -6.07 0.83 0.82
C LEU A 139 -6.60 -0.44 1.51
N TRP A 140 -7.42 -1.20 0.81
CA TRP A 140 -7.96 -2.48 1.21
C TRP A 140 -7.05 -3.59 0.69
N LEU A 141 -6.59 -4.46 1.58
CA LEU A 141 -5.68 -5.56 1.25
C LEU A 141 -6.28 -6.88 1.72
N ASN A 142 -6.42 -7.82 0.80
CA ASN A 142 -6.86 -9.17 1.07
C ASN A 142 -5.77 -10.18 0.68
N ARG A 143 -5.59 -11.23 1.47
CA ARG A 143 -4.57 -12.24 1.24
C ARG A 143 -5.17 -13.63 1.30
N HIS A 144 -4.98 -14.37 0.21
CA HIS A 144 -5.43 -15.76 0.09
C HIS A 144 -4.28 -16.77 0.21
N ASP A 145 -3.08 -16.29 0.59
CA ASP A 145 -1.85 -17.10 0.70
C ASP A 145 -1.52 -17.54 2.14
N GLY A 146 -2.43 -17.26 3.09
CA GLY A 146 -2.21 -17.57 4.51
C GLY A 146 -1.15 -16.71 5.20
N SER A 147 -0.51 -15.77 4.48
CA SER A 147 0.63 -14.99 5.00
C SER A 147 0.24 -13.80 5.88
N GLY A 148 -1.04 -13.50 6.05
CA GLY A 148 -1.44 -12.33 6.82
C GLY A 148 -2.94 -12.17 7.02
N CYS A 149 -3.31 -10.99 7.48
CA CYS A 149 -4.69 -10.58 7.75
C CYS A 149 -5.34 -9.96 6.51
N PHE A 150 -6.67 -9.82 6.54
CA PHE A 150 -7.33 -8.74 5.81
C PHE A 150 -6.97 -7.41 6.49
N GLU A 151 -6.57 -6.40 5.73
CA GLU A 151 -6.09 -5.14 6.28
C GLU A 151 -6.71 -3.93 5.57
N LEU A 152 -6.97 -2.88 6.35
CA LEU A 152 -7.25 -1.54 5.85
C LEU A 152 -6.16 -0.58 6.31
N HIS A 153 -5.67 0.23 5.36
CA HIS A 153 -4.73 1.30 5.62
C HIS A 153 -5.26 2.60 5.05
N ARG A 154 -5.11 3.71 5.79
CA ARG A 154 -5.22 5.05 5.22
C ARG A 154 -3.88 5.43 4.61
N THR A 155 -3.86 5.77 3.32
CA THR A 155 -2.67 6.21 2.61
C THR A 155 -2.89 7.58 1.98
N ASN A 156 -1.83 8.37 1.93
CA ASN A 156 -1.85 9.71 1.38
C ASN A 156 -0.95 9.78 0.13
N VAL A 157 -1.34 10.59 -0.83
CA VAL A 157 -0.58 10.83 -2.07
C VAL A 157 -0.45 12.33 -2.27
N ARG A 158 0.79 12.84 -2.27
CA ARG A 158 1.06 14.24 -2.62
C ARG A 158 0.95 14.42 -4.13
N VAL A 159 0.09 15.31 -4.57
CA VAL A 159 -0.28 15.45 -6.01
C VAL A 159 0.91 15.91 -6.86
N VAL A 160 1.77 16.78 -6.33
CA VAL A 160 2.89 17.37 -7.07
C VAL A 160 3.91 16.32 -7.52
N CYS A 161 4.21 15.33 -6.69
CA CYS A 161 5.27 14.35 -6.94
C CYS A 161 4.78 12.89 -6.97
N ALA A 162 3.49 12.67 -6.79
CA ALA A 162 2.89 11.32 -6.68
C ALA A 162 3.51 10.44 -5.57
N ASN A 163 4.16 11.04 -4.58
CA ASN A 163 4.72 10.32 -3.44
C ASN A 163 3.62 9.82 -2.52
N THR A 164 3.78 8.60 -2.02
CA THR A 164 2.79 7.94 -1.16
C THR A 164 3.33 7.70 0.25
N TRP A 165 2.47 7.82 1.26
CA TRP A 165 2.76 7.36 2.62
C TRP A 165 1.48 6.94 3.31
N LYS A 166 1.58 6.02 4.26
CA LYS A 166 0.44 5.58 5.06
C LYS A 166 0.32 6.39 6.34
N LEU A 167 -0.91 6.60 6.76
CA LEU A 167 -1.23 7.22 8.04
C LEU A 167 -0.81 6.29 9.18
N ALA A 168 -0.04 6.78 10.14
CA ALA A 168 0.24 6.07 11.37
C ALA A 168 -0.98 6.20 12.33
N VAL A 169 -1.71 5.12 12.52
CA VAL A 169 -2.83 5.04 13.46
C VAL A 169 -2.40 4.22 14.66
N GLY A 170 -2.31 4.86 15.84
CA GLY A 170 -1.93 4.20 17.09
C GLY A 170 -0.44 3.84 17.17
N SER A 171 -0.06 2.78 17.87
CA SER A 171 1.30 2.40 18.23
C SER A 171 2.24 2.05 17.06
N GLY A 172 2.44 2.97 16.12
CA GLY A 172 3.51 2.88 15.11
C GLY A 172 3.27 1.90 13.95
N ARG A 173 2.04 1.42 13.75
CA ARG A 173 1.69 0.61 12.57
C ARG A 173 0.78 1.40 11.65
N ALA A 174 1.19 1.58 10.40
CA ALA A 174 0.44 2.28 9.34
C ALA A 174 -0.88 1.57 8.93
N ARG A 175 -1.50 0.83 9.82
CA ARG A 175 -2.69 0.00 9.60
C ARG A 175 -3.85 0.53 10.43
N VAL A 176 -4.98 0.83 9.77
CA VAL A 176 -6.22 1.21 10.46
C VAL A 176 -6.74 0.04 11.28
N PHE A 177 -6.91 -1.10 10.62
CA PHE A 177 -7.21 -2.37 11.27
C PHE A 177 -6.67 -3.57 10.48
N GLY A 178 -6.61 -4.72 11.15
CA GLY A 178 -6.32 -6.00 10.52
C GLY A 178 -7.13 -7.10 11.19
N VAL A 179 -7.82 -7.88 10.40
CA VAL A 179 -8.66 -8.99 10.84
C VAL A 179 -8.05 -10.30 10.37
N ARG A 180 -7.80 -11.22 11.30
CA ARG A 180 -7.27 -12.54 10.96
C ARG A 180 -8.29 -13.36 10.19
N HIS A 181 -7.81 -14.16 9.26
CA HIS A 181 -8.60 -15.13 8.51
C HIS A 181 -9.02 -16.29 9.42
N THR A 182 -10.10 -16.10 10.17
CA THR A 182 -10.75 -17.12 11.00
C THR A 182 -12.15 -17.38 10.46
N VAL A 183 -12.83 -18.39 10.97
CA VAL A 183 -14.20 -18.74 10.54
C VAL A 183 -15.20 -17.56 10.60
N ASN A 184 -14.94 -16.56 11.45
CA ASN A 184 -15.80 -15.38 11.63
C ASN A 184 -15.24 -14.12 10.94
N ILE A 185 -14.36 -14.25 9.95
CA ILE A 185 -13.68 -13.10 9.33
C ILE A 185 -14.64 -12.02 8.82
N GLU A 186 -15.75 -12.38 8.21
CA GLU A 186 -16.71 -11.40 7.67
C GLU A 186 -17.32 -10.53 8.80
N ALA A 187 -17.69 -11.13 9.90
CA ALA A 187 -18.20 -10.39 11.08
C ALA A 187 -17.12 -9.46 11.64
N GLY A 188 -15.88 -9.96 11.79
CA GLY A 188 -14.75 -9.16 12.27
C GLY A 188 -14.41 -7.99 11.36
N VAL A 189 -14.51 -8.15 10.03
CA VAL A 189 -14.28 -7.06 9.08
C VAL A 189 -15.40 -6.01 9.16
N ARG A 190 -16.68 -6.43 9.26
CA ARG A 190 -17.80 -5.49 9.41
C ARG A 190 -17.71 -4.68 10.72
N GLU A 191 -17.32 -5.31 11.82
CA GLU A 191 -17.06 -4.61 13.09
C GLU A 191 -15.91 -3.61 12.96
N ALA A 192 -14.80 -4.03 12.35
CA ALA A 192 -13.63 -3.19 12.16
C ALA A 192 -13.90 -1.98 11.25
N VAL A 193 -14.72 -2.14 10.21
CA VAL A 193 -15.16 -1.03 9.34
C VAL A 193 -15.90 0.04 10.13
N GLY A 194 -16.69 -0.31 11.16
CA GLY A 194 -17.33 0.66 12.05
C GLY A 194 -16.34 1.59 12.79
N LEU A 195 -15.06 1.23 12.84
CA LEU A 195 -14.00 2.08 13.42
C LEU A 195 -13.45 3.15 12.46
N LEU A 196 -13.84 3.16 11.18
CA LEU A 196 -13.34 4.11 10.18
C LEU A 196 -13.56 5.58 10.58
N GLN A 197 -14.60 5.88 11.36
CA GLN A 197 -14.82 7.24 11.89
C GLN A 197 -13.66 7.74 12.75
N ARG A 198 -13.03 6.86 13.54
CA ARG A 198 -11.86 7.19 14.36
C ARG A 198 -10.60 7.51 13.52
N VAL A 199 -10.58 7.05 12.28
CA VAL A 199 -9.48 7.32 11.33
C VAL A 199 -9.45 8.78 10.95
N ASN A 200 -10.61 9.43 10.85
CA ASN A 200 -10.68 10.85 10.50
C ASN A 200 -10.06 11.74 11.58
N ASP A 201 -10.19 11.37 12.86
CA ASP A 201 -9.57 12.09 13.97
C ASP A 201 -8.04 11.92 13.96
N ALA A 202 -7.56 10.70 13.72
CA ALA A 202 -6.14 10.42 13.55
C ALA A 202 -5.56 11.17 12.34
N GLU A 203 -6.30 11.23 11.24
CA GLU A 203 -5.90 11.97 10.04
C GLU A 203 -5.80 13.48 10.30
N ALA A 204 -6.68 14.07 11.10
CA ALA A 204 -6.59 15.47 11.49
C ALA A 204 -5.27 15.77 12.21
N THR A 205 -4.83 14.89 13.10
CA THR A 205 -3.53 14.99 13.79
C THR A 205 -2.36 14.92 12.80
N GLU A 206 -2.38 13.95 11.86
CA GLU A 206 -1.33 13.81 10.84
C GLU A 206 -1.27 15.03 9.90
N ARG A 207 -2.42 15.58 9.52
CA ARG A 207 -2.49 16.84 8.75
C ARG A 207 -1.85 17.99 9.51
N ALA A 208 -2.10 18.11 10.82
CA ALA A 208 -1.47 19.12 11.66
C ALA A 208 0.05 18.94 11.71
N LYS A 209 0.55 17.73 11.89
CA LYS A 209 1.98 17.40 11.85
C LYS A 209 2.62 17.77 10.52
N ALA A 210 2.02 17.38 9.40
CA ALA A 210 2.52 17.71 8.07
C ALA A 210 2.63 19.22 7.83
N ARG A 211 1.61 19.99 8.26
CA ARG A 211 1.63 21.45 8.20
C ARG A 211 2.75 22.04 9.08
N THR A 212 2.91 21.54 10.28
CA THR A 212 4.00 21.97 11.18
C THR A 212 5.37 21.67 10.57
N MET A 213 5.55 20.47 9.96
CA MET A 213 6.78 20.13 9.23
C MET A 213 7.05 21.11 8.07
N ALA A 214 6.03 21.50 7.32
CA ALA A 214 6.16 22.45 6.21
C ALA A 214 6.52 23.86 6.67
N MET A 215 6.07 24.25 7.85
CA MET A 215 6.34 25.56 8.45
C MET A 215 7.65 25.60 9.26
N THR A 216 8.24 24.46 9.59
CA THR A 216 9.47 24.37 10.38
C THR A 216 10.68 24.31 9.46
N PRO A 217 11.58 25.33 9.53
CA PRO A 217 12.79 25.37 8.73
C PRO A 217 13.76 24.24 9.06
N MET A 218 14.38 23.67 8.03
CA MET A 218 15.43 22.65 8.15
C MET A 218 16.62 23.02 7.27
N ASN A 219 17.82 23.06 7.85
CA ASN A 219 19.03 23.29 7.08
C ASN A 219 19.66 21.97 6.58
N ALA A 220 20.61 22.09 5.63
CA ALA A 220 21.27 20.94 5.01
C ALA A 220 22.02 20.04 6.03
N ARG A 221 22.58 20.59 7.11
CA ARG A 221 23.27 19.81 8.15
C ARG A 221 22.27 18.95 8.92
N GLN A 222 21.12 19.53 9.30
CA GLN A 222 20.04 18.82 9.96
C GLN A 222 19.48 17.70 9.07
N ALA A 223 19.23 17.99 7.78
CA ALA A 223 18.76 17.01 6.82
C ALA A 223 19.75 15.84 6.68
N ASN A 224 21.04 16.15 6.52
CA ASN A 224 22.08 15.12 6.43
C ASN A 224 22.12 14.23 7.68
N SER A 225 22.10 14.83 8.88
CA SER A 225 22.08 14.07 10.15
C SER A 225 20.85 13.16 10.24
N THR A 226 19.67 13.67 9.88
CA THR A 226 18.42 12.90 9.89
C THR A 226 18.48 11.74 8.91
N PHE A 227 18.95 11.96 7.68
CA PHE A 227 19.06 10.90 6.67
C PHE A 227 20.10 9.83 7.07
N ARG A 228 21.21 10.21 7.71
CA ARG A 228 22.16 9.23 8.27
C ARG A 228 21.48 8.35 9.31
N THR A 229 20.75 8.94 10.25
CA THR A 229 19.97 8.19 11.26
C THR A 229 18.95 7.25 10.61
N LEU A 230 18.25 7.71 9.56
CA LEU A 230 17.28 6.90 8.81
C LEU A 230 17.95 5.71 8.11
N LEU A 231 19.15 5.92 7.55
CA LEU A 231 19.95 4.88 6.91
C LEU A 231 20.67 3.95 7.90
N GLY A 232 20.54 4.18 9.21
CA GLY A 232 21.17 3.37 10.26
C GLY A 232 22.66 3.62 10.43
N VAL A 233 23.15 4.83 10.09
CA VAL A 233 24.56 5.21 10.19
C VAL A 233 24.76 6.04 11.45
N SER A 234 25.61 5.56 12.34
CA SER A 234 26.00 6.28 13.56
C SER A 234 26.94 7.44 13.26
N GLU A 235 27.01 8.41 14.19
CA GLU A 235 27.94 9.54 14.06
C GLU A 235 29.38 9.04 14.06
N GLY A 236 30.20 9.47 13.09
CA GLY A 236 31.60 9.04 12.96
C GLY A 236 31.80 7.66 12.27
N GLU A 237 30.73 6.94 12.00
CA GLU A 237 30.82 5.62 11.33
C GLU A 237 31.14 5.78 9.83
N LYS A 238 32.05 4.91 9.33
CA LYS A 238 32.39 4.83 7.92
C LYS A 238 31.26 4.19 7.12
N MET A 239 30.71 4.91 6.17
CA MET A 239 29.65 4.42 5.30
C MET A 239 30.16 3.51 4.20
N SER A 240 29.36 2.51 3.81
CA SER A 240 29.55 1.79 2.56
C SER A 240 29.30 2.72 1.36
N THR A 241 29.91 2.44 0.22
CA THR A 241 29.66 3.19 -1.02
C THR A 241 28.16 3.26 -1.37
N ARG A 242 27.44 2.15 -1.15
CA ARG A 242 25.99 2.10 -1.38
C ARG A 242 25.23 3.06 -0.46
N THR A 243 25.57 3.10 0.81
CA THR A 243 24.93 3.97 1.80
C THR A 243 25.26 5.45 1.53
N SER A 244 26.52 5.73 1.11
CA SER A 244 26.91 7.08 0.71
C SER A 244 26.09 7.56 -0.49
N ASN A 245 25.98 6.76 -1.55
CA ASN A 245 25.18 7.10 -2.72
C ASN A 245 23.71 7.35 -2.38
N GLN A 246 23.12 6.57 -1.46
CA GLN A 246 21.75 6.79 -0.98
C GLN A 246 21.62 8.11 -0.21
N LEU A 247 22.59 8.45 0.62
CA LEU A 247 22.62 9.73 1.33
C LEU A 247 22.72 10.92 0.36
N ASP A 248 23.61 10.83 -0.63
CA ASP A 248 23.80 11.86 -1.64
C ASP A 248 22.52 12.08 -2.45
N GLU A 249 21.82 11.00 -2.81
CA GLU A 249 20.56 11.06 -3.52
C GLU A 249 19.44 11.67 -2.65
N LEU A 250 19.32 11.30 -1.37
CA LEU A 250 18.38 11.91 -0.44
C LEU A 250 18.65 13.42 -0.26
N MET A 251 19.91 13.83 -0.18
CA MET A 251 20.27 15.24 -0.11
C MET A 251 19.94 16.00 -1.40
N ALA A 252 20.15 15.38 -2.57
CA ALA A 252 19.76 15.96 -3.86
C ALA A 252 18.23 16.13 -3.97
N LEU A 253 17.46 15.12 -3.55
CA LEU A 253 15.99 15.16 -3.52
C LEU A 253 15.45 16.17 -2.50
N PHE A 254 16.11 16.35 -1.36
CA PHE A 254 15.77 17.39 -0.38
C PHE A 254 15.83 18.78 -1.02
N CYS A 255 16.89 19.06 -1.79
CA CYS A 255 17.09 20.37 -2.41
C CYS A 255 16.26 20.56 -3.69
N ASN A 256 16.14 19.52 -4.53
CA ASN A 256 15.68 19.63 -5.92
C ASN A 256 14.59 18.62 -6.29
N GLY A 257 14.10 17.82 -5.33
CA GLY A 257 13.00 16.88 -5.56
C GLY A 257 11.71 17.60 -5.98
N THR A 258 10.82 16.88 -6.62
CA THR A 258 9.60 17.46 -7.18
C THR A 258 8.76 18.16 -6.10
N GLY A 259 8.62 19.48 -6.23
CA GLY A 259 7.90 20.32 -5.27
C GLY A 259 8.65 20.58 -3.95
N ASN A 260 9.93 20.23 -3.85
CA ASN A 260 10.78 20.54 -2.70
C ASN A 260 11.60 21.83 -2.95
N ALA A 261 11.91 22.53 -1.87
CA ALA A 261 12.75 23.72 -1.89
C ALA A 261 13.99 23.59 -0.98
N GLY A 262 14.18 22.43 -0.33
CA GLY A 262 15.31 22.15 0.56
C GLY A 262 15.34 23.02 1.82
N ARG A 263 14.18 23.40 2.37
CA ARG A 263 14.07 24.41 3.42
C ARG A 263 13.27 23.98 4.65
N SER A 264 12.56 22.84 4.60
CA SER A 264 11.64 22.43 5.66
C SER A 264 11.76 20.95 6.00
N TYR A 265 11.25 20.57 7.16
CA TYR A 265 11.10 19.17 7.56
C TYR A 265 10.18 18.41 6.60
N TRP A 266 9.20 19.09 5.99
CA TRP A 266 8.33 18.52 4.97
C TRP A 266 9.08 18.18 3.69
N ASP A 267 10.00 19.05 3.24
CA ASP A 267 10.88 18.74 2.11
C ASP A 267 11.77 17.54 2.38
N ALA A 268 12.28 17.39 3.61
CA ALA A 268 13.05 16.22 3.99
C ALA A 268 12.22 14.94 4.00
N PHE A 269 10.98 14.98 4.48
CA PHE A 269 10.07 13.86 4.39
C PHE A 269 9.75 13.48 2.94
N ASN A 270 9.47 14.47 2.10
CA ASN A 270 9.18 14.23 0.67
C ASN A 270 10.40 13.69 -0.07
N ALA A 271 11.63 14.10 0.27
CA ALA A 271 12.84 13.50 -0.30
C ALA A 271 12.91 11.99 -0.02
N VAL A 272 12.56 11.57 1.20
CA VAL A 272 12.52 10.14 1.55
C VAL A 272 11.43 9.40 0.79
N THR A 273 10.23 9.96 0.71
CA THR A 273 9.12 9.33 -0.01
C THR A 273 9.42 9.22 -1.51
N GLU A 274 9.96 10.27 -2.13
CA GLU A 274 10.36 10.29 -3.54
C GLU A 274 11.48 9.28 -3.83
N PHE A 275 12.49 9.20 -2.96
CA PHE A 275 13.55 8.20 -3.06
C PHE A 275 13.00 6.77 -3.06
N ILE A 276 12.07 6.45 -2.16
CA ILE A 276 11.49 5.12 -2.04
C ILE A 276 10.58 4.79 -3.21
N ASP A 277 9.75 5.73 -3.66
CA ASP A 277 8.74 5.50 -4.68
C ASP A 277 9.36 5.43 -6.09
N HIS A 278 10.36 6.25 -6.35
CA HIS A 278 10.86 6.45 -7.72
C HIS A 278 12.31 6.02 -7.96
N SER A 279 13.18 6.15 -6.96
CA SER A 279 14.63 5.97 -7.17
C SER A 279 15.18 4.67 -6.61
N ARG A 280 14.70 4.24 -5.44
CA ARG A 280 15.27 3.09 -4.73
C ARG A 280 15.21 1.82 -5.58
N SER A 281 16.38 1.20 -5.80
CA SER A 281 16.44 -0.12 -6.43
C SER A 281 15.99 -1.21 -5.45
N ASN A 282 15.09 -2.09 -5.90
CA ASN A 282 14.68 -3.27 -5.17
C ASN A 282 15.35 -4.52 -5.74
N ARG A 283 15.70 -5.47 -4.86
CA ARG A 283 16.26 -6.74 -5.30
C ARG A 283 15.16 -7.57 -5.95
N VAL A 284 15.33 -7.87 -7.24
CA VAL A 284 14.42 -8.72 -7.99
C VAL A 284 14.80 -10.18 -7.77
N SER A 285 13.82 -11.04 -7.52
CA SER A 285 13.99 -12.48 -7.39
C SER A 285 12.81 -13.21 -8.04
N ASN A 286 12.99 -14.46 -8.40
CA ASN A 286 11.93 -15.35 -8.88
C ASN A 286 11.20 -14.89 -10.16
N GLY A 287 11.90 -14.26 -11.11
CA GLY A 287 11.34 -13.88 -12.40
C GLY A 287 10.34 -12.71 -12.37
N ARG A 288 10.24 -12.01 -11.23
CA ARG A 288 9.37 -10.84 -11.09
C ARG A 288 9.98 -9.60 -11.73
N SER A 289 9.16 -8.65 -12.17
CA SER A 289 9.64 -7.39 -12.70
C SER A 289 10.11 -6.43 -11.59
N GLN A 290 10.97 -5.49 -11.96
CA GLN A 290 11.40 -4.41 -11.06
C GLN A 290 10.22 -3.55 -10.59
N GLN A 291 9.25 -3.31 -11.47
CA GLN A 291 8.06 -2.50 -11.19
C GLN A 291 7.14 -3.19 -10.18
N GLU A 292 6.88 -4.48 -10.35
CA GLU A 292 6.07 -5.28 -9.44
C GLU A 292 6.68 -5.34 -8.04
N VAL A 293 8.00 -5.61 -7.94
CA VAL A 293 8.70 -5.65 -6.65
C VAL A 293 8.71 -4.27 -5.99
N ARG A 294 8.85 -3.19 -6.76
CA ARG A 294 8.75 -1.81 -6.26
C ARG A 294 7.36 -1.52 -5.75
N PHE A 295 6.32 -1.85 -6.53
CA PHE A 295 4.93 -1.64 -6.15
C PHE A 295 4.59 -2.33 -4.82
N GLU A 296 4.94 -3.61 -4.67
CA GLU A 296 4.73 -4.35 -3.43
C GLU A 296 5.53 -3.75 -2.26
N SER A 297 6.79 -3.35 -2.49
CA SER A 297 7.65 -2.72 -1.47
C SER A 297 7.07 -1.39 -0.97
N VAL A 298 6.54 -0.58 -1.88
CA VAL A 298 5.96 0.73 -1.58
C VAL A 298 4.65 0.62 -0.81
N LEU A 299 3.80 -0.33 -1.18
CA LEU A 299 2.47 -0.47 -0.56
C LEU A 299 2.45 -1.36 0.68
N MET A 300 3.32 -2.37 0.79
CA MET A 300 3.19 -3.43 1.78
C MET A 300 4.52 -3.91 2.38
N GLY A 301 5.64 -3.30 1.98
CA GLY A 301 6.96 -3.83 2.28
C GLY A 301 7.91 -2.86 2.98
N SER A 302 9.21 -3.07 2.76
CA SER A 302 10.28 -2.31 3.40
C SER A 302 10.28 -0.81 3.06
N GLY A 303 9.71 -0.43 1.92
CA GLY A 303 9.54 0.97 1.55
C GLY A 303 8.55 1.68 2.47
N ASP A 304 7.40 1.05 2.71
CA ASP A 304 6.38 1.56 3.63
C ASP A 304 6.92 1.75 5.06
N THR A 305 7.65 0.75 5.57
CA THR A 305 8.28 0.83 6.89
C THR A 305 9.28 1.99 6.99
N MET A 306 10.08 2.24 5.95
CA MET A 306 11.05 3.33 5.95
C MET A 306 10.37 4.70 5.91
N LYS A 307 9.26 4.85 5.19
CA LYS A 307 8.46 6.09 5.17
C LYS A 307 7.84 6.37 6.53
N ALA A 308 7.25 5.38 7.18
CA ALA A 308 6.69 5.52 8.52
C ALA A 308 7.75 5.97 9.52
N ARG A 309 8.93 5.32 9.51
CA ARG A 309 10.06 5.73 10.36
C ARG A 309 10.56 7.15 10.07
N ALA A 310 10.56 7.55 8.79
CA ALA A 310 10.94 8.92 8.42
C ALA A 310 9.93 9.94 8.94
N PHE A 311 8.63 9.64 8.84
CA PHE A 311 7.58 10.50 9.37
C PHE A 311 7.72 10.67 10.90
N ASP A 312 7.87 9.57 11.63
CA ASP A 312 8.04 9.60 13.09
C ASP A 312 9.30 10.39 13.52
N LEU A 313 10.38 10.29 12.75
CA LEU A 313 11.64 10.98 13.04
C LEU A 313 11.55 12.50 12.75
N LEU A 314 10.77 12.89 11.76
CA LEU A 314 10.67 14.27 11.26
C LEU A 314 9.46 15.02 11.84
N ALA A 315 8.39 14.31 12.22
CA ALA A 315 7.19 14.91 12.75
C ALA A 315 7.42 15.42 14.18
N PRO A 316 6.97 16.64 14.50
CA PRO A 316 7.05 17.14 15.87
C PRO A 316 6.17 16.29 16.79
N SER A 317 6.60 16.16 18.05
CA SER A 317 5.75 15.63 19.12
C SER A 317 4.64 16.65 19.40
N ILE A 318 3.41 16.34 19.00
CA ILE A 318 2.21 17.14 19.26
C ILE A 318 1.35 16.40 20.27
#